data_7e9c64da3ab5727f474d8627cbc74977
#
_entry.id   7e9c64da3ab5727f474d8627cbc74977
#
_cell.length_a   1.000
_cell.length_b   1.000
_cell.length_c   1.000
_cell.angle_alpha   90.00
_cell.angle_beta   90.00
_cell.angle_gamma   90.00
#
_symmetry.space_group_name_H-M   'P 1'
#
loop_
_entity.id
_entity.type
_entity.pdbx_description
1 polymer ?
#
loop_
_entity_poly.entity_id
_entity_poly.type
_entity_poly.pdbx_seq_one_letter_code
_entity_poly.pdbx_strand_id
1 'polypeptide(L)'
;MRKRPLRSNSSAEPSPLTKPAHPYTAHDPAVDAQISKLLQVFGDEFDRRLLEEMMVTVYRLGAGGASTGDLKLVNAALKELRYAFSVFRSYRHVRKVATFGSSRLGRRHPAYTMASDFGRLMAKAGWMVITGAASGIMKAGHEGAGRDASFGLNIRLPFEQEANPVIAKDRKLITCKYFFTRKLLFIKESHATALFPGGFGTLDEGFESLTLVQTGKSDPRPIIFVDVPRGQFWRPLLKFFDEQLAGQGMISSQERSIYQVVRSAKDAAKVILDFYSTYHSLRYVGEQLVLRLQKPLPDRAVAQLSREFQGILRSGEIRQTGPLPQEADEPALHGLPRLLLRFNRREYGRLTELIHRINVLGRLP
;
A
#
# COMPACT_ATOMS: atom_id res chain seq x y z
N MET A 1 26.80 -0.70 46.48
CA MET A 1 26.45 -0.09 45.20
C MET A 1 24.91 -0.14 45.04
N ARG A 2 24.23 0.99 45.19
CA ARG A 2 22.76 1.09 45.09
C ARG A 2 22.39 1.26 43.62
N LYS A 3 21.56 0.35 43.08
CA LYS A 3 20.95 0.46 41.73
C LYS A 3 19.95 1.59 41.73
N ARG A 4 20.12 2.59 40.85
CA ARG A 4 19.11 3.62 40.54
C ARG A 4 18.01 3.00 39.67
N PRO A 5 16.74 3.31 39.93
CA PRO A 5 15.64 2.89 39.05
C PRO A 5 15.69 3.70 37.74
N LEU A 6 15.54 3.01 36.62
CA LEU A 6 15.34 3.60 35.30
C LEU A 6 14.03 4.40 35.30
N ARG A 7 14.11 5.70 35.02
CA ARG A 7 12.95 6.55 34.77
C ARG A 7 12.26 6.06 33.51
N SER A 8 10.96 5.74 33.62
CA SER A 8 10.09 5.51 32.50
C SER A 8 9.92 6.82 31.70
N ASN A 9 10.55 6.89 30.54
CA ASN A 9 10.22 7.90 29.55
C ASN A 9 8.82 7.59 29.01
N SER A 10 7.82 8.36 29.45
CA SER A 10 6.54 8.44 28.78
C SER A 10 6.76 9.14 27.43
N SER A 11 7.02 8.36 26.39
CA SER A 11 6.95 8.84 25.03
C SER A 11 5.50 9.23 24.72
N ALA A 12 5.24 10.52 24.63
CA ALA A 12 3.96 11.06 24.17
C ALA A 12 3.67 10.46 22.78
N GLU A 13 2.54 9.75 22.68
CA GLU A 13 2.03 9.23 21.41
C GLU A 13 1.80 10.39 20.42
N PRO A 14 2.09 10.21 19.12
CA PRO A 14 1.65 11.21 18.14
C PRO A 14 0.11 11.21 18.14
N SER A 15 -0.46 12.31 18.59
CA SER A 15 -1.88 12.58 18.53
C SER A 15 -2.40 12.42 17.11
N PRO A 16 -3.61 11.83 16.91
CA PRO A 16 -4.28 11.87 15.62
C PRO A 16 -4.40 13.34 15.21
N LEU A 17 -4.21 13.64 13.92
CA LEU A 17 -4.23 14.98 13.33
C LEU A 17 -5.19 15.95 14.04
N THR A 18 -4.76 16.47 15.16
CA THR A 18 -5.40 17.63 15.79
C THR A 18 -5.09 18.82 14.89
N LYS A 19 -6.08 19.64 14.59
CA LYS A 19 -5.90 20.91 13.90
C LYS A 19 -4.63 21.56 14.47
N PRO A 20 -3.62 21.92 13.68
CA PRO A 20 -2.46 22.59 14.23
C PRO A 20 -2.94 23.82 14.99
N ALA A 21 -2.41 24.04 16.18
CA ALA A 21 -2.80 25.15 17.06
C ALA A 21 -2.59 26.52 16.43
N HIS A 22 -1.77 26.59 15.37
CA HIS A 22 -1.57 27.77 14.53
C HIS A 22 -1.70 27.41 13.06
N PRO A 23 -2.29 28.29 12.23
CA PRO A 23 -2.36 28.06 10.79
C PRO A 23 -0.93 27.99 10.21
N TYR A 24 -0.73 27.06 9.26
CA TYR A 24 0.53 26.96 8.53
C TYR A 24 0.59 28.11 7.51
N THR A 25 1.41 29.15 7.78
CA THR A 25 1.42 30.42 7.04
C THR A 25 2.79 30.69 6.39
N ALA A 26 2.84 31.62 5.44
CA ALA A 26 4.08 32.11 4.83
C ALA A 26 4.92 32.99 5.79
N HIS A 27 4.39 33.35 6.95
CA HIS A 27 4.90 34.39 7.85
C HIS A 27 4.96 35.78 7.20
N ASP A 28 4.19 35.98 6.13
CA ASP A 28 3.97 37.23 5.43
C ASP A 28 2.47 37.34 5.13
N PRO A 29 1.74 38.25 5.85
CA PRO A 29 0.30 38.37 5.70
C PRO A 29 -0.15 38.76 4.28
N ALA A 30 0.68 39.48 3.52
CA ALA A 30 0.34 39.82 2.15
C ALA A 30 0.41 38.63 1.22
N VAL A 31 1.39 37.74 1.42
CA VAL A 31 1.52 36.49 0.68
C VAL A 31 0.39 35.53 1.03
N ASP A 32 0.08 35.39 2.31
CA ASP A 32 -1.01 34.52 2.78
C ASP A 32 -2.36 34.96 2.18
N ALA A 33 -2.64 36.27 2.16
CA ALA A 33 -3.85 36.82 1.56
C ALA A 33 -3.93 36.57 0.02
N GLN A 34 -2.82 36.66 -0.68
CA GLN A 34 -2.76 36.38 -2.12
C GLN A 34 -3.00 34.89 -2.41
N ILE A 35 -2.38 33.99 -1.64
CA ILE A 35 -2.59 32.53 -1.75
C ILE A 35 -4.07 32.21 -1.52
N SER A 36 -4.66 32.69 -0.44
CA SER A 36 -6.05 32.45 -0.11
C SER A 36 -6.99 32.95 -1.22
N LYS A 37 -6.76 34.17 -1.74
CA LYS A 37 -7.54 34.72 -2.85
C LYS A 37 -7.45 33.88 -4.11
N LEU A 38 -6.25 33.39 -4.47
CA LEU A 38 -6.07 32.53 -5.65
C LEU A 38 -6.84 31.22 -5.55
N LEU A 39 -6.99 30.67 -4.34
CA LEU A 39 -7.59 29.37 -4.10
C LEU A 39 -9.11 29.44 -3.81
N GLN A 40 -9.72 30.62 -3.80
CA GLN A 40 -11.18 30.78 -3.60
C GLN A 40 -12.03 30.09 -4.67
N VAL A 41 -11.44 29.76 -5.84
CA VAL A 41 -12.10 29.01 -6.91
C VAL A 41 -12.41 27.56 -6.54
N PHE A 42 -11.79 27.02 -5.52
CA PHE A 42 -12.02 25.65 -5.04
C PHE A 42 -13.07 25.68 -3.93
N GLY A 43 -14.16 24.94 -4.13
CA GLY A 43 -15.35 25.01 -3.28
C GLY A 43 -15.25 24.25 -1.95
N ASP A 44 -14.44 23.19 -1.88
CA ASP A 44 -14.26 22.38 -0.66
C ASP A 44 -13.26 23.05 0.29
N GLU A 45 -13.71 23.35 1.53
CA GLU A 45 -12.88 24.03 2.52
C GLU A 45 -11.66 23.22 2.94
N PHE A 46 -11.80 21.90 3.06
CA PHE A 46 -10.69 21.02 3.47
C PHE A 46 -9.64 20.91 2.37
N ASP A 47 -10.04 20.67 1.13
CA ASP A 47 -9.13 20.56 -0.01
C ASP A 47 -8.45 21.92 -0.28
N ARG A 48 -9.18 23.03 -0.15
CA ARG A 48 -8.61 24.37 -0.27
C ARG A 48 -7.52 24.63 0.76
N ARG A 49 -7.72 24.25 2.01
CA ARG A 49 -6.70 24.39 3.06
C ARG A 49 -5.43 23.61 2.75
N LEU A 50 -5.54 22.36 2.26
CA LEU A 50 -4.37 21.57 1.86
C LEU A 50 -3.61 22.23 0.70
N LEU A 51 -4.33 22.81 -0.26
CA LEU A 51 -3.72 23.55 -1.36
C LEU A 51 -3.02 24.83 -0.87
N GLU A 52 -3.59 25.56 0.10
CA GLU A 52 -2.95 26.70 0.76
C GLU A 52 -1.64 26.29 1.44
N GLU A 53 -1.65 25.20 2.22
CA GLU A 53 -0.46 24.65 2.88
C GLU A 53 0.62 24.25 1.86
N MET A 54 0.24 23.66 0.70
CA MET A 54 1.17 23.36 -0.39
C MET A 54 1.81 24.62 -0.97
N MET A 55 1.04 25.67 -1.24
CA MET A 55 1.55 26.92 -1.78
C MET A 55 2.45 27.66 -0.80
N VAL A 56 2.09 27.69 0.47
CA VAL A 56 2.93 28.18 1.56
C VAL A 56 4.24 27.41 1.62
N THR A 57 4.22 26.09 1.46
CA THR A 57 5.44 25.26 1.45
C THR A 57 6.35 25.64 0.28
N VAL A 58 5.80 25.83 -0.91
CA VAL A 58 6.57 26.25 -2.10
C VAL A 58 7.20 27.64 -1.88
N TYR A 59 6.43 28.59 -1.33
CA TYR A 59 6.94 29.93 -0.99
C TYR A 59 8.09 29.86 0.01
N ARG A 60 7.91 29.09 1.11
CA ARG A 60 8.93 28.92 2.15
C ARG A 60 10.21 28.25 1.65
N LEU A 61 10.11 27.33 0.68
CA LEU A 61 11.29 26.73 0.04
C LEU A 61 12.14 27.83 -0.65
N GLY A 62 11.50 28.75 -1.37
CA GLY A 62 12.19 29.88 -2.01
C GLY A 62 12.74 30.87 -0.99
N ALA A 63 11.91 31.34 -0.06
CA ALA A 63 12.28 32.28 0.97
C ALA A 63 13.37 31.76 1.92
N GLY A 64 13.38 30.44 2.17
CA GLY A 64 14.37 29.73 2.99
C GLY A 64 15.70 29.47 2.29
N GLY A 65 15.88 29.91 1.03
CA GLY A 65 17.14 29.76 0.31
C GLY A 65 17.44 28.31 -0.14
N ALA A 66 16.41 27.52 -0.45
CA ALA A 66 16.61 26.19 -1.01
C ALA A 66 17.47 26.24 -2.27
N SER A 67 18.40 25.30 -2.43
CA SER A 67 19.27 25.25 -3.59
C SER A 67 18.48 24.98 -4.88
N THR A 68 19.05 25.39 -6.02
CA THR A 68 18.47 25.05 -7.34
C THR A 68 18.29 23.53 -7.50
N GLY A 69 19.17 22.72 -6.89
CA GLY A 69 19.07 21.25 -6.88
C GLY A 69 17.82 20.78 -6.15
N ASP A 70 17.56 21.30 -4.95
CA ASP A 70 16.39 20.97 -4.15
C ASP A 70 15.09 21.39 -4.84
N LEU A 71 15.06 22.60 -5.39
CA LEU A 71 13.90 23.08 -6.15
C LEU A 71 13.60 22.21 -7.38
N LYS A 72 14.65 21.78 -8.13
CA LYS A 72 14.49 20.86 -9.26
C LYS A 72 13.94 19.51 -8.83
N LEU A 73 14.39 18.98 -7.68
CA LEU A 73 13.92 17.70 -7.12
C LEU A 73 12.44 17.79 -6.77
N VAL A 74 12.05 18.74 -5.92
CA VAL A 74 10.66 18.92 -5.46
C VAL A 74 9.72 19.18 -6.64
N ASN A 75 10.11 20.07 -7.56
CA ASN A 75 9.31 20.38 -8.74
C ASN A 75 9.08 19.14 -9.65
N ALA A 76 10.11 18.32 -9.87
CA ALA A 76 9.96 17.10 -10.66
C ALA A 76 9.05 16.09 -9.95
N ALA A 77 9.26 15.86 -8.64
CA ALA A 77 8.44 14.97 -7.84
C ALA A 77 6.95 15.37 -7.85
N LEU A 78 6.67 16.66 -7.64
CA LEU A 78 5.30 17.19 -7.64
C LEU A 78 4.63 17.01 -9.02
N LYS A 79 5.35 17.26 -10.11
CA LYS A 79 4.84 17.04 -11.47
C LYS A 79 4.55 15.57 -11.76
N GLU A 80 5.44 14.67 -11.35
CA GLU A 80 5.26 13.22 -11.49
C GLU A 80 4.02 12.74 -10.73
N LEU A 81 3.88 13.12 -9.46
CA LEU A 81 2.73 12.75 -8.64
C LEU A 81 1.42 13.30 -9.20
N ARG A 82 1.39 14.60 -9.57
CA ARG A 82 0.21 15.22 -10.20
C ARG A 82 -0.23 14.47 -11.46
N TYR A 83 0.72 14.15 -12.34
CA TYR A 83 0.43 13.41 -13.57
C TYR A 83 -0.09 12.01 -13.26
N ALA A 84 0.61 11.27 -12.40
CA ALA A 84 0.21 9.93 -11.99
C ALA A 84 -1.22 9.91 -11.40
N PHE A 85 -1.53 10.81 -10.46
CA PHE A 85 -2.85 10.91 -9.86
C PHE A 85 -3.94 11.20 -10.90
N SER A 86 -3.64 12.04 -11.89
CA SER A 86 -4.61 12.31 -12.98
C SER A 86 -4.89 11.08 -13.83
N VAL A 87 -3.88 10.22 -14.07
CA VAL A 87 -4.03 8.98 -14.83
C VAL A 87 -4.79 7.93 -14.01
N PHE A 88 -4.37 7.71 -12.75
CA PHE A 88 -4.98 6.69 -11.89
C PHE A 88 -6.41 7.02 -11.48
N ARG A 89 -6.82 8.29 -11.49
CA ARG A 89 -8.17 8.74 -11.10
C ARG A 89 -9.28 7.97 -11.79
N SER A 90 -9.15 7.71 -13.09
CA SER A 90 -10.14 6.96 -13.87
C SER A 90 -10.24 5.48 -13.47
N TYR A 91 -9.28 4.97 -12.73
CA TYR A 91 -9.16 3.56 -12.36
C TYR A 91 -9.16 3.34 -10.84
N ARG A 92 -9.54 4.37 -10.04
CA ARG A 92 -9.51 4.31 -8.58
C ARG A 92 -10.38 3.20 -7.98
N HIS A 93 -11.45 2.80 -8.70
CA HIS A 93 -12.38 1.76 -8.26
C HIS A 93 -11.95 0.34 -8.67
N VAL A 94 -10.89 0.21 -9.47
CA VAL A 94 -10.38 -1.08 -9.93
C VAL A 94 -9.20 -1.48 -9.06
N ARG A 95 -9.27 -2.67 -8.46
CA ARG A 95 -8.15 -3.22 -7.68
C ARG A 95 -6.97 -3.53 -8.58
N LYS A 96 -5.77 -3.34 -8.05
CA LYS A 96 -4.52 -3.49 -8.80
C LYS A 96 -3.52 -4.30 -8.00
N VAL A 97 -2.72 -5.11 -8.68
CA VAL A 97 -1.59 -5.84 -8.09
C VAL A 97 -0.28 -5.33 -8.66
N ALA A 98 0.64 -4.94 -7.79
CA ALA A 98 2.02 -4.64 -8.16
C ALA A 98 2.79 -5.96 -8.36
N THR A 99 3.41 -6.13 -9.52
CA THR A 99 4.14 -7.34 -9.88
C THR A 99 5.59 -6.99 -10.17
N PHE A 100 6.49 -7.60 -9.40
CA PHE A 100 7.93 -7.40 -9.47
C PHE A 100 8.65 -8.70 -9.81
N GLY A 101 9.83 -8.60 -10.44
CA GLY A 101 10.66 -9.72 -10.80
C GLY A 101 11.79 -9.31 -11.75
N SER A 102 12.66 -10.23 -12.06
CA SER A 102 13.82 -10.00 -12.89
C SER A 102 13.47 -9.53 -14.31
N SER A 103 14.11 -8.46 -14.77
CA SER A 103 14.06 -8.03 -16.18
C SER A 103 14.83 -8.94 -17.12
N ARG A 104 15.68 -9.83 -16.58
CA ARG A 104 16.59 -10.70 -17.35
C ARG A 104 16.01 -12.08 -17.66
N LEU A 105 14.90 -12.48 -17.00
CA LEU A 105 14.26 -13.77 -17.24
C LEU A 105 13.42 -13.71 -18.53
N GLY A 106 13.88 -14.40 -19.56
CA GLY A 106 13.21 -14.46 -20.86
C GLY A 106 12.07 -15.49 -20.93
N ARG A 107 11.39 -15.56 -22.07
CA ARG A 107 10.22 -16.43 -22.33
C ARG A 107 10.45 -17.92 -22.07
N ARG A 108 11.71 -18.40 -22.17
CA ARG A 108 12.06 -19.79 -21.89
C ARG A 108 12.12 -20.14 -20.41
N HIS A 109 12.17 -19.13 -19.53
CA HIS A 109 12.26 -19.36 -18.09
C HIS A 109 10.87 -19.64 -17.51
N PRO A 110 10.67 -20.69 -16.67
CA PRO A 110 9.36 -21.06 -16.13
C PRO A 110 8.66 -19.91 -15.36
N ALA A 111 9.43 -19.07 -14.67
CA ALA A 111 8.86 -17.90 -13.97
C ALA A 111 8.24 -16.87 -14.92
N TYR A 112 8.71 -16.77 -16.17
CA TYR A 112 8.11 -15.89 -17.17
C TYR A 112 6.69 -16.36 -17.53
N THR A 113 6.54 -17.64 -17.87
CA THR A 113 5.22 -18.24 -18.15
C THR A 113 4.29 -18.08 -16.97
N MET A 114 4.80 -18.34 -15.76
CA MET A 114 4.00 -18.20 -14.52
C MET A 114 3.56 -16.76 -14.28
N ALA A 115 4.41 -15.76 -14.52
CA ALA A 115 4.06 -14.35 -14.40
C ALA A 115 3.01 -13.93 -15.45
N SER A 116 3.09 -14.47 -16.66
CA SER A 116 2.09 -14.27 -17.72
C SER A 116 0.75 -14.91 -17.32
N ASP A 117 0.77 -16.15 -16.86
CA ASP A 117 -0.45 -16.82 -16.38
C ASP A 117 -1.08 -16.09 -15.20
N PHE A 118 -0.26 -15.60 -14.25
CA PHE A 118 -0.73 -14.79 -13.14
C PHE A 118 -1.40 -13.51 -13.63
N GLY A 119 -0.76 -12.74 -14.52
CA GLY A 119 -1.33 -11.53 -15.10
C GLY A 119 -2.69 -11.79 -15.76
N ARG A 120 -2.80 -12.88 -16.52
CA ARG A 120 -4.05 -13.30 -17.17
C ARG A 120 -5.14 -13.65 -16.15
N LEU A 121 -4.81 -14.36 -15.07
CA LEU A 121 -5.76 -14.72 -14.02
C LEU A 121 -6.25 -13.47 -13.28
N MET A 122 -5.37 -12.53 -12.97
CA MET A 122 -5.73 -11.28 -12.31
C MET A 122 -6.62 -10.41 -13.20
N ALA A 123 -6.29 -10.26 -14.48
CA ALA A 123 -7.13 -9.52 -15.43
C ALA A 123 -8.52 -10.17 -15.60
N LYS A 124 -8.57 -11.50 -15.70
CA LYS A 124 -9.86 -12.24 -15.75
C LYS A 124 -10.71 -12.02 -14.48
N ALA A 125 -10.07 -11.80 -13.33
CA ALA A 125 -10.75 -11.48 -12.08
C ALA A 125 -11.12 -9.98 -11.93
N GLY A 126 -10.93 -9.17 -12.98
CA GLY A 126 -11.25 -7.74 -12.97
C GLY A 126 -10.18 -6.86 -12.31
N TRP A 127 -8.99 -7.38 -12.05
CA TRP A 127 -7.88 -6.64 -11.51
C TRP A 127 -6.96 -6.10 -12.62
N MET A 128 -6.24 -5.03 -12.32
CA MET A 128 -5.18 -4.54 -13.20
C MET A 128 -3.80 -4.92 -12.63
N VAL A 129 -2.81 -5.04 -13.51
CA VAL A 129 -1.43 -5.39 -13.17
C VAL A 129 -0.54 -4.16 -13.35
N ILE A 130 0.15 -3.75 -12.29
CA ILE A 130 1.14 -2.68 -12.32
C ILE A 130 2.52 -3.32 -12.32
N THR A 131 3.39 -2.91 -13.26
CA THR A 131 4.80 -3.33 -13.27
C THR A 131 5.73 -2.14 -13.55
N GLY A 132 7.05 -2.37 -13.39
CA GLY A 132 8.08 -1.39 -13.80
C GLY A 132 8.21 -1.20 -15.32
N ALA A 133 7.36 -1.81 -16.12
CA ALA A 133 7.27 -1.69 -17.58
C ALA A 133 8.51 -2.16 -18.38
N ALA A 134 9.52 -2.75 -17.75
CA ALA A 134 10.70 -3.28 -18.43
C ALA A 134 10.45 -4.67 -19.05
N SER A 135 11.51 -5.33 -19.49
CA SER A 135 11.51 -6.71 -20.00
C SER A 135 11.29 -7.75 -18.88
N GLY A 136 11.45 -9.03 -19.20
CA GLY A 136 11.42 -10.14 -18.25
C GLY A 136 10.04 -10.32 -17.60
N ILE A 137 10.02 -10.52 -16.29
CA ILE A 137 8.79 -10.76 -15.50
C ILE A 137 7.77 -9.63 -15.65
N MET A 138 8.23 -8.39 -15.73
CA MET A 138 7.35 -7.22 -15.92
C MET A 138 6.60 -7.28 -17.25
N LYS A 139 7.32 -7.62 -18.33
CA LYS A 139 6.72 -7.85 -19.65
C LYS A 139 5.76 -9.04 -19.62
N ALA A 140 6.16 -10.14 -18.98
CA ALA A 140 5.32 -11.34 -18.86
C ALA A 140 3.98 -11.03 -18.17
N GLY A 141 4.01 -10.29 -17.05
CA GLY A 141 2.80 -9.85 -16.37
C GLY A 141 1.86 -9.02 -17.27
N HIS A 142 2.43 -8.10 -18.04
CA HIS A 142 1.67 -7.30 -19.01
C HIS A 142 1.15 -8.14 -20.19
N GLU A 143 1.95 -9.08 -20.73
CA GLU A 143 1.49 -9.98 -21.80
C GLU A 143 0.29 -10.83 -21.35
N GLY A 144 0.32 -11.30 -20.10
CA GLY A 144 -0.79 -12.05 -19.54
C GLY A 144 -2.03 -11.22 -19.28
N ALA A 145 -1.87 -10.04 -18.70
CA ALA A 145 -2.98 -9.14 -18.37
C ALA A 145 -3.62 -8.48 -19.60
N GLY A 146 -2.83 -8.29 -20.67
CA GLY A 146 -3.21 -7.48 -21.81
C GLY A 146 -3.06 -5.97 -21.54
N ARG A 147 -3.03 -5.18 -22.61
CA ARG A 147 -2.81 -3.72 -22.58
C ARG A 147 -3.81 -3.00 -21.68
N ASP A 148 -5.09 -3.35 -21.79
CA ASP A 148 -6.18 -2.64 -21.10
C ASP A 148 -6.09 -2.82 -19.57
N ALA A 149 -5.70 -3.98 -19.09
CA ALA A 149 -5.54 -4.29 -17.69
C ALA A 149 -4.10 -4.05 -17.16
N SER A 150 -3.26 -3.33 -17.90
CA SER A 150 -1.87 -3.08 -17.54
C SER A 150 -1.59 -1.62 -17.23
N PHE A 151 -0.76 -1.39 -16.19
CA PHE A 151 -0.12 -0.12 -15.86
C PHE A 151 1.39 -0.26 -15.85
N GLY A 152 2.11 0.70 -16.40
CA GLY A 152 3.56 0.78 -16.32
C GLY A 152 4.02 1.95 -15.45
N LEU A 153 4.79 1.68 -14.40
CA LEU A 153 5.51 2.68 -13.62
C LEU A 153 7.00 2.57 -13.95
N ASN A 154 7.40 3.20 -15.05
CA ASN A 154 8.78 3.17 -15.54
C ASN A 154 9.68 4.13 -14.75
N ILE A 155 11.00 3.89 -14.81
CA ILE A 155 12.03 4.76 -14.25
C ILE A 155 12.96 5.21 -15.36
N ARG A 156 13.28 6.50 -15.39
CA ARG A 156 14.29 7.02 -16.31
C ARG A 156 15.68 6.66 -15.77
N LEU A 157 16.36 5.75 -16.45
CA LEU A 157 17.73 5.36 -16.16
C LEU A 157 18.73 6.14 -17.02
N PRO A 158 20.03 6.22 -16.63
CA PRO A 158 21.09 6.86 -17.42
C PRO A 158 21.32 6.20 -18.80
N PHE A 159 20.97 4.93 -18.93
CA PHE A 159 20.97 4.19 -20.19
C PHE A 159 19.53 4.03 -20.69
N GLU A 160 19.32 4.05 -21.99
CA GLU A 160 18.00 3.88 -22.59
C GLU A 160 17.41 2.51 -22.23
N GLN A 161 16.27 2.54 -21.55
CA GLN A 161 15.45 1.37 -21.29
C GLN A 161 14.05 1.66 -21.80
N GLU A 162 13.75 1.10 -22.97
CA GLU A 162 12.40 1.21 -23.54
C GLU A 162 11.39 0.41 -22.72
N ALA A 163 10.18 0.96 -22.63
CA ALA A 163 9.07 0.23 -22.07
C ALA A 163 8.71 -0.96 -22.95
N ASN A 164 8.28 -2.07 -22.34
CA ASN A 164 7.87 -3.25 -23.10
C ASN A 164 6.70 -2.93 -24.05
N PRO A 165 6.61 -3.64 -25.20
CA PRO A 165 5.67 -3.33 -26.29
C PRO A 165 4.18 -3.33 -25.87
N VAL A 166 3.82 -4.07 -24.80
CA VAL A 166 2.43 -4.16 -24.35
C VAL A 166 1.92 -2.79 -23.87
N ILE A 167 2.76 -2.04 -23.13
CA ILE A 167 2.37 -0.78 -22.50
C ILE A 167 3.00 0.45 -23.16
N ALA A 168 3.95 0.26 -24.07
CA ALA A 168 4.60 1.35 -24.78
C ALA A 168 3.57 2.27 -25.46
N LYS A 169 3.78 3.60 -25.33
CA LYS A 169 2.90 4.66 -25.86
C LYS A 169 1.45 4.62 -25.32
N ASP A 170 1.19 3.88 -24.26
CA ASP A 170 -0.11 3.91 -23.58
C ASP A 170 -0.14 5.04 -22.53
N ARG A 171 -1.32 5.66 -22.32
CA ARG A 171 -1.51 6.67 -21.27
C ARG A 171 -1.23 6.14 -19.88
N LYS A 172 -1.41 4.83 -19.66
CA LYS A 172 -1.13 4.14 -18.39
C LYS A 172 0.36 3.84 -18.17
N LEU A 173 1.24 4.27 -19.10
CA LEU A 173 2.69 4.26 -18.89
C LEU A 173 3.12 5.59 -18.29
N ILE A 174 3.50 5.56 -17.03
CA ILE A 174 3.99 6.71 -16.26
C ILE A 174 5.49 6.56 -16.08
N THR A 175 6.26 7.56 -16.47
CA THR A 175 7.73 7.53 -16.33
C THR A 175 8.15 8.50 -15.23
N CYS A 176 8.79 7.96 -14.19
CA CYS A 176 9.35 8.72 -13.07
C CYS A 176 10.85 8.97 -13.30
N LYS A 177 11.33 10.10 -12.84
CA LYS A 177 12.75 10.43 -12.75
C LYS A 177 13.37 9.88 -11.47
N TYR A 178 12.59 9.85 -10.38
CA TYR A 178 13.07 9.46 -9.06
C TYR A 178 12.45 8.14 -8.59
N PHE A 179 13.27 7.33 -7.91
CA PHE A 179 12.81 6.07 -7.35
C PHE A 179 11.75 6.26 -6.26
N PHE A 180 11.89 7.28 -5.41
CA PHE A 180 10.96 7.49 -4.29
C PHE A 180 9.53 7.84 -4.75
N THR A 181 9.37 8.63 -5.82
CA THR A 181 8.03 8.90 -6.38
C THR A 181 7.42 7.65 -6.98
N ARG A 182 8.22 6.84 -7.69
CA ARG A 182 7.79 5.57 -8.25
C ARG A 182 7.38 4.57 -7.17
N LYS A 183 8.19 4.41 -6.11
CA LYS A 183 7.88 3.55 -4.96
C LYS A 183 6.58 3.94 -4.28
N LEU A 184 6.39 5.23 -4.00
CA LEU A 184 5.15 5.74 -3.45
C LEU A 184 3.94 5.34 -4.31
N LEU A 185 4.04 5.47 -5.63
CA LEU A 185 2.96 5.12 -6.55
C LEU A 185 2.67 3.61 -6.56
N PHE A 186 3.70 2.74 -6.52
CA PHE A 186 3.48 1.30 -6.42
C PHE A 186 2.70 0.93 -5.18
N ILE A 187 3.05 1.51 -4.03
CA ILE A 187 2.36 1.24 -2.77
C ILE A 187 0.95 1.83 -2.75
N LYS A 188 0.82 3.11 -3.10
CA LYS A 188 -0.46 3.84 -3.04
C LYS A 188 -1.51 3.27 -3.99
N GLU A 189 -1.11 2.89 -5.19
CA GLU A 189 -2.04 2.53 -6.27
C GLU A 189 -2.30 1.02 -6.38
N SER A 190 -1.65 0.18 -5.56
CA SER A 190 -1.87 -1.27 -5.57
C SER A 190 -2.52 -1.77 -4.29
N HIS A 191 -3.17 -2.91 -4.39
CA HIS A 191 -3.88 -3.59 -3.30
C HIS A 191 -3.23 -4.94 -2.94
N ALA A 192 -2.21 -5.35 -3.70
CA ALA A 192 -1.42 -6.54 -3.44
C ALA A 192 -0.04 -6.38 -4.07
N THR A 193 0.93 -7.14 -3.58
CA THR A 193 2.31 -7.20 -4.10
C THR A 193 2.66 -8.65 -4.43
N ALA A 194 3.06 -8.92 -5.67
CA ALA A 194 3.52 -10.22 -6.14
C ALA A 194 5.00 -10.15 -6.53
N LEU A 195 5.85 -10.94 -5.86
CA LEU A 195 7.30 -10.96 -6.01
C LEU A 195 7.71 -12.27 -6.69
N PHE A 196 8.08 -12.20 -7.96
CA PHE A 196 8.69 -13.30 -8.70
C PHE A 196 10.22 -13.28 -8.54
N PRO A 197 10.93 -14.37 -8.87
CA PRO A 197 12.38 -14.39 -8.81
C PRO A 197 13.01 -13.17 -9.50
N GLY A 198 13.88 -12.44 -8.75
CA GLY A 198 14.45 -11.19 -9.24
C GLY A 198 15.65 -10.71 -8.44
N GLY A 199 16.25 -9.62 -8.88
CA GLY A 199 17.41 -9.02 -8.25
C GLY A 199 17.06 -7.95 -7.20
N PHE A 200 18.02 -7.04 -6.98
CA PHE A 200 17.92 -6.00 -5.94
C PHE A 200 16.64 -5.15 -6.05
N GLY A 201 16.22 -4.73 -7.24
CA GLY A 201 14.99 -3.94 -7.39
C GLY A 201 13.73 -4.70 -7.01
N THR A 202 13.71 -6.04 -7.14
CA THR A 202 12.60 -6.87 -6.67
C THR A 202 12.61 -7.00 -5.15
N LEU A 203 13.78 -7.19 -4.54
CA LEU A 203 13.95 -7.26 -3.09
C LEU A 203 13.63 -5.91 -2.44
N ASP A 204 14.11 -4.82 -3.02
CA ASP A 204 13.87 -3.46 -2.55
C ASP A 204 12.37 -3.13 -2.42
N GLU A 205 11.57 -3.43 -3.45
CA GLU A 205 10.11 -3.24 -3.40
C GLU A 205 9.41 -4.24 -2.46
N GLY A 206 9.96 -5.46 -2.37
CA GLY A 206 9.47 -6.48 -1.44
C GLY A 206 9.66 -6.07 0.02
N PHE A 207 10.87 -5.67 0.39
CA PHE A 207 11.19 -5.24 1.75
C PHE A 207 10.45 -3.96 2.15
N GLU A 208 10.31 -3.01 1.23
CA GLU A 208 9.50 -1.84 1.49
C GLU A 208 8.04 -2.20 1.76
N SER A 209 7.45 -3.07 0.93
CA SER A 209 6.07 -3.54 1.14
C SER A 209 5.90 -4.22 2.51
N LEU A 210 6.85 -5.09 2.91
CA LEU A 210 6.85 -5.75 4.21
C LEU A 210 6.94 -4.73 5.35
N THR A 211 7.89 -3.81 5.28
CA THR A 211 8.12 -2.78 6.31
C THR A 211 6.92 -1.86 6.48
N LEU A 212 6.30 -1.44 5.38
CA LEU A 212 5.15 -0.53 5.44
C LEU A 212 3.91 -1.20 6.06
N VAL A 213 3.67 -2.48 5.80
CA VAL A 213 2.60 -3.23 6.46
C VAL A 213 2.94 -3.50 7.92
N GLN A 214 4.18 -3.92 8.23
CA GLN A 214 4.65 -4.16 9.58
C GLN A 214 4.49 -2.94 10.49
N THR A 215 4.80 -1.77 9.97
CA THR A 215 4.77 -0.50 10.73
C THR A 215 3.41 0.22 10.67
N GLY A 216 2.44 -0.33 9.95
CA GLY A 216 1.12 0.27 9.76
C GLY A 216 1.11 1.55 8.92
N LYS A 217 2.14 1.77 8.11
CA LYS A 217 2.20 2.86 7.12
C LYS A 217 1.47 2.52 5.83
N SER A 218 1.20 1.24 5.62
CA SER A 218 0.28 0.75 4.61
C SER A 218 -0.72 -0.21 5.26
N ASP A 219 -1.95 -0.21 4.76
CA ASP A 219 -2.95 -1.18 5.18
C ASP A 219 -2.47 -2.61 4.95
N PRO A 220 -2.88 -3.58 5.79
CA PRO A 220 -2.65 -5.00 5.54
C PRO A 220 -3.17 -5.39 4.15
N ARG A 221 -2.31 -6.03 3.37
CA ARG A 221 -2.59 -6.49 2.01
C ARG A 221 -1.78 -7.72 1.67
N PRO A 222 -2.18 -8.52 0.68
CA PRO A 222 -1.41 -9.67 0.28
C PRO A 222 -0.03 -9.28 -0.25
N ILE A 223 1.02 -9.83 0.35
CA ILE A 223 2.39 -9.81 -0.16
C ILE A 223 2.78 -11.26 -0.42
N ILE A 224 2.99 -11.62 -1.68
CA ILE A 224 3.23 -13.00 -2.07
C ILE A 224 4.58 -13.17 -2.75
N PHE A 225 5.35 -14.14 -2.26
CA PHE A 225 6.56 -14.63 -2.92
C PHE A 225 6.17 -15.78 -3.83
N VAL A 226 6.29 -15.58 -5.12
CA VAL A 226 5.89 -16.55 -6.14
C VAL A 226 7.14 -17.28 -6.64
N ASP A 227 7.20 -18.59 -6.44
CA ASP A 227 8.27 -19.44 -6.99
C ASP A 227 7.71 -20.40 -8.03
N VAL A 228 8.56 -20.92 -8.89
CA VAL A 228 8.16 -21.95 -9.82
C VAL A 228 7.92 -23.29 -9.11
N PRO A 229 7.15 -24.23 -9.69
CA PRO A 229 7.01 -25.57 -9.11
C PRO A 229 8.39 -26.20 -8.86
N ARG A 230 8.63 -26.72 -7.65
CA ARG A 230 9.94 -27.21 -7.17
C ARG A 230 11.05 -26.15 -7.11
N GLY A 231 10.75 -24.87 -7.39
CA GLY A 231 11.69 -23.76 -7.24
C GLY A 231 12.14 -23.58 -5.81
N GLN A 232 13.36 -23.05 -5.66
CA GLN A 232 13.97 -22.80 -4.35
C GLN A 232 14.53 -21.39 -4.26
N PHE A 233 14.12 -20.50 -5.16
CA PHE A 233 14.68 -19.14 -5.21
C PHE A 233 14.48 -18.39 -3.90
N TRP A 234 13.29 -18.45 -3.33
CA TRP A 234 12.95 -17.74 -2.10
C TRP A 234 13.39 -18.48 -0.83
N ARG A 235 13.71 -19.78 -0.91
CA ARG A 235 14.03 -20.60 0.27
C ARG A 235 15.18 -20.04 1.13
N PRO A 236 16.33 -19.62 0.56
CA PRO A 236 17.41 -19.04 1.37
C PRO A 236 17.01 -17.75 2.08
N LEU A 237 16.24 -16.88 1.41
CA LEU A 237 15.73 -15.65 2.00
C LEU A 237 14.75 -15.93 3.15
N LEU A 238 13.84 -16.86 2.97
CA LEU A 238 12.88 -17.23 4.01
C LEU A 238 13.56 -17.91 5.20
N LYS A 239 14.57 -18.72 4.93
CA LYS A 239 15.44 -19.28 5.98
C LYS A 239 16.13 -18.17 6.77
N PHE A 240 16.65 -17.16 6.10
CA PHE A 240 17.21 -15.98 6.74
C PHE A 240 16.18 -15.25 7.62
N PHE A 241 14.94 -15.08 7.13
CA PHE A 241 13.85 -14.48 7.93
C PHE A 241 13.57 -15.29 9.20
N ASP A 242 13.53 -16.61 9.08
CA ASP A 242 13.24 -17.49 10.20
C ASP A 242 14.38 -17.54 11.22
N GLU A 243 15.61 -17.79 10.77
CA GLU A 243 16.75 -18.04 11.63
C GLU A 243 17.39 -16.75 12.16
N GLN A 244 17.50 -15.72 11.31
CA GLN A 244 18.21 -14.51 11.69
C GLN A 244 17.24 -13.43 12.20
N LEU A 245 16.15 -13.17 11.49
CA LEU A 245 15.26 -12.07 11.90
C LEU A 245 14.34 -12.50 13.05
N ALA A 246 13.59 -13.59 12.88
CA ALA A 246 12.67 -14.06 13.90
C ALA A 246 13.43 -14.74 15.07
N GLY A 247 14.44 -15.56 14.77
CA GLY A 247 15.25 -16.24 15.78
C GLY A 247 16.00 -15.30 16.70
N GLN A 248 16.39 -14.11 16.24
CA GLN A 248 17.03 -13.07 17.05
C GLN A 248 16.07 -11.98 17.55
N GLY A 249 14.76 -12.14 17.35
CA GLY A 249 13.75 -11.20 17.83
C GLY A 249 13.69 -9.87 17.07
N MET A 250 14.30 -9.79 15.88
CA MET A 250 14.22 -8.58 15.02
C MET A 250 12.85 -8.42 14.38
N ILE A 251 12.13 -9.53 14.17
CA ILE A 251 10.72 -9.58 13.81
C ILE A 251 9.99 -10.55 14.76
N SER A 252 8.71 -10.30 14.98
CA SER A 252 7.86 -11.21 15.77
C SER A 252 7.40 -12.41 14.94
N SER A 253 7.02 -13.49 15.61
CA SER A 253 6.45 -14.68 14.93
C SER A 253 5.15 -14.36 14.18
N GLN A 254 4.37 -13.40 14.67
CA GLN A 254 3.12 -12.94 14.06
C GLN A 254 3.34 -12.17 12.75
N GLU A 255 4.52 -11.57 12.55
CA GLU A 255 4.83 -10.85 11.31
C GLU A 255 5.04 -11.78 10.11
N ARG A 256 5.20 -13.09 10.34
CA ARG A 256 5.14 -14.09 9.28
C ARG A 256 3.80 -14.13 8.54
N SER A 257 2.72 -13.67 9.17
CA SER A 257 1.40 -13.59 8.55
C SER A 257 1.29 -12.51 7.47
N ILE A 258 2.24 -11.56 7.42
CA ILE A 258 2.25 -10.43 6.46
C ILE A 258 2.51 -10.93 5.04
N TYR A 259 3.21 -12.06 4.86
CA TYR A 259 3.53 -12.60 3.55
C TYR A 259 3.18 -14.07 3.40
N GLN A 260 3.05 -14.51 2.16
CA GLN A 260 2.82 -15.91 1.82
C GLN A 260 3.74 -16.35 0.67
N VAL A 261 4.05 -17.64 0.63
CA VAL A 261 4.86 -18.24 -0.43
C VAL A 261 4.00 -19.20 -1.24
N VAL A 262 3.96 -19.04 -2.54
CA VAL A 262 3.15 -19.86 -3.45
C VAL A 262 4.00 -20.38 -4.60
N ARG A 263 3.58 -21.48 -5.23
CA ARG A 263 4.33 -22.16 -6.29
C ARG A 263 3.53 -22.34 -7.57
N SER A 264 2.44 -21.62 -7.73
CA SER A 264 1.68 -21.58 -8.97
C SER A 264 1.02 -20.21 -9.17
N ALA A 265 0.78 -19.84 -10.42
CA ALA A 265 0.02 -18.65 -10.76
C ALA A 265 -1.42 -18.69 -10.20
N LYS A 266 -2.02 -19.91 -10.17
CA LYS A 266 -3.37 -20.12 -9.65
C LYS A 266 -3.42 -19.86 -8.14
N ASP A 267 -2.47 -20.38 -7.38
CA ASP A 267 -2.41 -20.15 -5.93
C ASP A 267 -2.11 -18.67 -5.62
N ALA A 268 -1.23 -18.04 -6.42
CA ALA A 268 -0.95 -16.62 -6.30
C ALA A 268 -2.21 -15.75 -6.46
N ALA A 269 -2.98 -15.99 -7.52
CA ALA A 269 -4.23 -15.31 -7.75
C ALA A 269 -5.26 -15.63 -6.64
N LYS A 270 -5.36 -16.89 -6.23
CA LYS A 270 -6.27 -17.35 -5.17
C LYS A 270 -6.01 -16.62 -3.85
N VAL A 271 -4.76 -16.53 -3.39
CA VAL A 271 -4.39 -15.84 -2.14
C VAL A 271 -4.86 -14.39 -2.17
N ILE A 272 -4.62 -13.68 -3.29
CA ILE A 272 -5.02 -12.28 -3.43
C ILE A 272 -6.55 -12.13 -3.41
N LEU A 273 -7.26 -12.94 -4.18
CA LEU A 273 -8.72 -12.87 -4.28
C LEU A 273 -9.39 -13.28 -2.97
N ASP A 274 -8.85 -14.29 -2.32
CA ASP A 274 -9.32 -14.77 -1.02
C ASP A 274 -9.20 -13.71 0.08
N PHE A 275 -8.12 -12.90 0.06
CA PHE A 275 -7.92 -11.83 1.04
C PHE A 275 -9.03 -10.77 0.99
N TYR A 276 -9.63 -10.55 -0.16
CA TYR A 276 -10.70 -9.58 -0.36
C TYR A 276 -12.09 -10.21 -0.53
N SER A 277 -12.26 -11.47 -0.15
CA SER A 277 -13.53 -12.18 -0.32
C SER A 277 -14.63 -11.71 0.63
N THR A 278 -14.26 -11.30 1.85
CA THR A 278 -15.17 -10.72 2.86
C THR A 278 -14.66 -9.36 3.33
N TYR A 279 -13.37 -9.23 3.59
CA TYR A 279 -12.74 -7.94 3.89
C TYR A 279 -12.75 -7.03 2.65
N HIS A 280 -13.12 -5.76 2.82
CA HIS A 280 -13.08 -4.77 1.75
C HIS A 280 -11.91 -3.79 1.91
N SER A 281 -11.86 -3.08 3.01
CA SER A 281 -10.88 -2.02 3.30
C SER A 281 -10.91 -1.68 4.79
N LEU A 282 -9.99 -0.84 5.24
CA LEU A 282 -10.01 -0.28 6.57
C LEU A 282 -9.81 1.23 6.55
N ARG A 283 -10.23 1.89 7.64
CA ARG A 283 -9.84 3.27 7.95
C ARG A 283 -9.84 3.48 9.47
N TYR A 284 -9.09 4.48 9.91
CA TYR A 284 -9.17 4.95 11.29
C TYR A 284 -10.17 6.10 11.41
N VAL A 285 -11.03 6.02 12.41
CA VAL A 285 -11.95 7.08 12.82
C VAL A 285 -11.67 7.39 14.28
N GLY A 286 -10.89 8.43 14.54
CA GLY A 286 -10.35 8.71 15.86
C GLY A 286 -9.51 7.56 16.40
N GLU A 287 -9.90 6.99 17.53
CA GLU A 287 -9.21 5.83 18.13
C GLU A 287 -9.72 4.48 17.61
N GLN A 288 -10.77 4.47 16.83
CA GLN A 288 -11.36 3.24 16.30
C GLN A 288 -10.77 2.85 14.98
N LEU A 289 -10.49 1.57 14.82
CA LEU A 289 -10.23 0.95 13.54
C LEU A 289 -11.55 0.39 12.99
N VAL A 290 -11.89 0.81 11.80
CA VAL A 290 -13.08 0.39 11.05
C VAL A 290 -12.64 -0.55 9.95
N LEU A 291 -13.03 -1.83 10.03
CA LEU A 291 -12.86 -2.80 8.95
C LEU A 291 -14.17 -2.90 8.18
N ARG A 292 -14.17 -2.53 6.91
CA ARG A 292 -15.34 -2.64 6.02
C ARG A 292 -15.39 -4.03 5.41
N LEU A 293 -16.57 -4.60 5.34
CA LEU A 293 -16.79 -5.94 4.83
C LEU A 293 -17.69 -5.93 3.59
N GLN A 294 -17.50 -6.91 2.69
CA GLN A 294 -18.36 -7.11 1.53
C GLN A 294 -19.77 -7.60 1.94
N LYS A 295 -19.85 -8.33 3.05
CA LYS A 295 -21.09 -8.87 3.63
C LYS A 295 -20.95 -8.96 5.16
N PRO A 296 -22.08 -8.95 5.90
CA PRO A 296 -22.05 -9.08 7.34
C PRO A 296 -21.55 -10.48 7.75
N LEU A 297 -20.99 -10.56 8.96
CA LEU A 297 -20.67 -11.83 9.60
C LEU A 297 -21.79 -12.24 10.54
N PRO A 298 -22.01 -13.55 10.74
CA PRO A 298 -22.89 -14.03 11.83
C PRO A 298 -22.37 -13.57 13.20
N ASP A 299 -23.28 -13.29 14.16
CA ASP A 299 -22.92 -12.82 15.51
C ASP A 299 -21.96 -13.76 16.21
N ARG A 300 -22.14 -15.08 16.04
CA ARG A 300 -21.22 -16.10 16.56
C ARG A 300 -19.79 -15.92 16.05
N ALA A 301 -19.64 -15.52 14.78
CA ALA A 301 -18.31 -15.29 14.18
C ALA A 301 -17.68 -13.99 14.74
N VAL A 302 -18.46 -12.93 14.92
CA VAL A 302 -17.99 -11.69 15.55
C VAL A 302 -17.53 -11.94 16.98
N ALA A 303 -18.32 -12.67 17.78
CA ALA A 303 -17.96 -13.06 19.14
C ALA A 303 -16.69 -13.95 19.17
N GLN A 304 -16.52 -14.84 18.19
CA GLN A 304 -15.32 -15.66 18.07
C GLN A 304 -14.09 -14.79 17.76
N LEU A 305 -14.17 -13.86 16.78
CA LEU A 305 -13.09 -12.92 16.45
C LEU A 305 -12.70 -12.08 17.66
N SER A 306 -13.69 -11.60 18.44
CA SER A 306 -13.43 -10.79 19.62
C SER A 306 -12.63 -11.55 20.68
N ARG A 307 -12.90 -12.86 20.88
CA ARG A 307 -12.14 -13.72 21.81
C ARG A 307 -10.73 -14.05 21.25
N GLU A 308 -10.64 -14.48 19.99
CA GLU A 308 -9.37 -14.89 19.37
C GLU A 308 -8.36 -13.74 19.25
N PHE A 309 -8.85 -12.51 19.12
CA PHE A 309 -8.03 -11.32 18.90
C PHE A 309 -8.08 -10.29 20.04
N GLN A 310 -8.49 -10.71 21.24
CA GLN A 310 -8.50 -9.85 22.41
C GLN A 310 -7.16 -9.17 22.68
N GLY A 311 -6.03 -9.86 22.43
CA GLY A 311 -4.68 -9.34 22.68
C GLY A 311 -4.29 -8.12 21.85
N ILE A 312 -4.93 -7.89 20.68
CA ILE A 312 -4.66 -6.69 19.88
C ILE A 312 -5.59 -5.52 20.16
N LEU A 313 -6.55 -5.70 21.08
CA LEU A 313 -7.46 -4.63 21.47
C LEU A 313 -6.85 -3.80 22.61
N ARG A 314 -6.88 -2.49 22.44
CA ARG A 314 -6.53 -1.56 23.54
C ARG A 314 -7.56 -1.62 24.66
N SER A 315 -8.84 -1.81 24.30
CA SER A 315 -9.96 -1.98 25.24
C SER A 315 -11.22 -2.43 24.50
N GLY A 316 -12.20 -2.99 25.23
CA GLY A 316 -13.49 -3.40 24.70
C GLY A 316 -13.44 -4.67 23.86
N GLU A 317 -14.28 -4.75 22.86
CA GLU A 317 -14.49 -5.92 22.01
C GLU A 317 -14.63 -5.52 20.53
N ILE A 318 -14.55 -6.51 19.62
CA ILE A 318 -14.89 -6.33 18.22
C ILE A 318 -16.41 -6.33 18.09
N ARG A 319 -16.98 -5.30 17.46
CA ARG A 319 -18.43 -5.16 17.25
C ARG A 319 -18.76 -4.94 15.80
N GLN A 320 -19.87 -5.49 15.34
CA GLN A 320 -20.39 -5.24 13.99
C GLN A 320 -21.39 -4.08 14.03
N THR A 321 -21.32 -3.21 13.03
CA THR A 321 -22.20 -2.03 12.90
C THR A 321 -22.40 -1.63 11.45
N GLY A 322 -23.26 -0.65 11.22
CA GLY A 322 -23.37 0.11 9.97
C GLY A 322 -22.31 1.21 9.85
N PRO A 323 -22.45 2.10 8.86
CA PRO A 323 -21.53 3.22 8.64
C PRO A 323 -21.53 4.19 9.82
N LEU A 324 -20.36 4.77 10.08
CA LEU A 324 -20.21 5.81 11.09
C LEU A 324 -20.51 7.19 10.47
N PRO A 325 -21.02 8.15 11.25
CA PRO A 325 -21.27 9.52 10.77
C PRO A 325 -20.02 10.20 10.17
N GLN A 326 -18.83 9.87 10.69
CA GLN A 326 -17.55 10.40 10.22
C GLN A 326 -17.10 9.81 8.87
N GLU A 327 -17.84 8.85 8.31
CA GLU A 327 -17.58 8.27 6.96
C GLU A 327 -18.45 8.90 5.87
N ALA A 328 -19.11 10.03 6.15
CA ALA A 328 -19.97 10.72 5.20
C ALA A 328 -19.26 11.17 3.91
N ASP A 329 -17.93 11.31 3.96
CA ASP A 329 -17.06 11.62 2.84
C ASP A 329 -16.90 10.48 1.80
N GLU A 330 -17.34 9.24 2.15
CA GLU A 330 -17.24 8.08 1.27
C GLU A 330 -18.62 7.41 1.02
N PRO A 331 -19.59 8.12 0.40
CA PRO A 331 -20.97 7.63 0.24
C PRO A 331 -21.08 6.30 -0.54
N ALA A 332 -20.15 6.04 -1.47
CA ALA A 332 -20.11 4.80 -2.23
C ALA A 332 -19.86 3.55 -1.34
N LEU A 333 -19.36 3.72 -0.14
CA LEU A 333 -19.05 2.63 0.80
C LEU A 333 -20.08 2.52 1.94
N HIS A 334 -21.12 3.37 1.98
CA HIS A 334 -22.11 3.36 3.06
C HIS A 334 -22.86 2.03 3.20
N GLY A 335 -23.09 1.32 2.11
CA GLY A 335 -23.81 0.03 2.13
C GLY A 335 -23.00 -1.14 2.73
N LEU A 336 -21.70 -0.97 2.97
CA LEU A 336 -20.87 -2.05 3.51
C LEU A 336 -21.07 -2.20 5.02
N PRO A 337 -21.12 -3.44 5.56
CA PRO A 337 -21.03 -3.68 7.01
C PRO A 337 -19.65 -3.32 7.56
N ARG A 338 -19.58 -3.01 8.85
CA ARG A 338 -18.32 -2.66 9.56
C ARG A 338 -18.09 -3.58 10.74
N LEU A 339 -16.79 -3.89 10.98
CA LEU A 339 -16.31 -4.29 12.28
C LEU A 339 -15.54 -3.13 12.91
N LEU A 340 -15.91 -2.78 14.14
CA LEU A 340 -15.24 -1.74 14.91
C LEU A 340 -14.40 -2.37 16.01
N LEU A 341 -13.19 -1.88 16.18
CA LEU A 341 -12.31 -2.27 17.28
C LEU A 341 -11.36 -1.13 17.66
N ARG A 342 -10.96 -1.09 18.94
CA ARG A 342 -9.88 -0.21 19.41
C ARG A 342 -8.56 -0.96 19.27
N PHE A 343 -7.97 -0.93 18.09
CA PHE A 343 -6.71 -1.59 17.78
C PHE A 343 -5.53 -0.92 18.51
N ASN A 344 -4.60 -1.71 19.03
CA ASN A 344 -3.43 -1.22 19.78
C ASN A 344 -2.36 -0.52 18.92
N ARG A 345 -2.49 -0.54 17.59
CA ARG A 345 -1.59 0.10 16.60
C ARG A 345 -0.14 -0.39 16.65
N ARG A 346 0.08 -1.62 17.12
CA ARG A 346 1.41 -2.24 17.24
C ARG A 346 1.52 -3.57 16.50
N GLU A 347 0.52 -4.42 16.62
CA GLU A 347 0.58 -5.81 16.16
C GLU A 347 -0.07 -5.99 14.79
N TYR A 348 0.50 -5.37 13.76
CA TYR A 348 -0.05 -5.41 12.39
C TYR A 348 0.00 -6.82 11.76
N GLY A 349 0.93 -7.68 12.19
CA GLY A 349 0.92 -9.09 11.83
C GLY A 349 -0.38 -9.77 12.32
N ARG A 350 -0.75 -9.56 13.59
CA ARG A 350 -2.01 -10.07 14.15
C ARG A 350 -3.24 -9.45 13.50
N LEU A 351 -3.17 -8.18 13.10
CA LEU A 351 -4.24 -7.54 12.32
C LEU A 351 -4.40 -8.22 10.95
N THR A 352 -3.31 -8.60 10.31
CA THR A 352 -3.34 -9.37 9.07
C THR A 352 -4.00 -10.74 9.29
N GLU A 353 -3.66 -11.43 10.38
CA GLU A 353 -4.32 -12.70 10.75
C GLU A 353 -5.82 -12.51 11.02
N LEU A 354 -6.22 -11.42 11.69
CA LEU A 354 -7.64 -11.08 11.89
C LEU A 354 -8.37 -10.96 10.54
N ILE A 355 -7.77 -10.28 9.56
CA ILE A 355 -8.36 -10.14 8.22
C ILE A 355 -8.47 -11.50 7.54
N HIS A 356 -7.45 -12.35 7.62
CA HIS A 356 -7.53 -13.73 7.11
C HIS A 356 -8.66 -14.51 7.78
N ARG A 357 -8.80 -14.40 9.10
CA ARG A 357 -9.85 -15.07 9.86
C ARG A 357 -11.25 -14.59 9.49
N ILE A 358 -11.42 -13.27 9.29
CA ILE A 358 -12.65 -12.65 8.76
C ILE A 358 -13.04 -13.30 7.43
N ASN A 359 -12.08 -13.43 6.50
CA ASN A 359 -12.33 -14.02 5.19
C ASN A 359 -12.71 -15.52 5.26
N VAL A 360 -12.13 -16.26 6.20
CA VAL A 360 -12.50 -17.67 6.44
C VAL A 360 -13.91 -17.77 7.00
N LEU A 361 -14.21 -17.03 8.07
CA LEU A 361 -15.51 -17.06 8.73
C LEU A 361 -16.64 -16.54 7.84
N GLY A 362 -16.35 -15.54 7.01
CA GLY A 362 -17.32 -15.00 6.06
C GLY A 362 -17.66 -15.93 4.89
N ARG A 363 -16.91 -17.02 4.66
CA ARG A 363 -17.25 -18.05 3.66
C ARG A 363 -18.08 -19.19 4.20
N LEU A 364 -18.15 -19.33 5.52
CA LEU A 364 -18.98 -20.33 6.14
C LEU A 364 -20.46 -19.95 5.95
N PRO A 365 -21.34 -20.94 5.75
CA PRO A 365 -22.78 -20.74 5.61
C PRO A 365 -23.43 -20.21 6.89
#